data_766d4f49f21eb3b4c59cc7fcd582cb0e
#
_entry.id   766d4f49f21eb3b4c59cc7fcd582cb0e
#
_cell.length_a   1.000
_cell.length_b   1.000
_cell.length_c   1.000
_cell.angle_alpha   90.00
_cell.angle_beta   90.00
_cell.angle_gamma   90.00
#
_symmetry.space_group_name_H-M   'P 1'
#
loop_
_entity.id
_entity.type
_entity.pdbx_description
1 polymer ?
#
loop_
_entity_poly.entity_id
_entity_poly.type
_entity_poly.pdbx_seq_one_letter_code
_entity_poly.pdbx_strand_id
1 'polypeptide(L)'
;MPYCVTALTHLQPFADVIQGCPHMPDLPTHPIRLADLNNRKRAHFTIEPDSDGRKAIAAALDVLQVKKLKFDGALIPTGRRDWRIEATFGATVAQACVVTLDPVTTRIDEDIKRTYLSEWDTSEGEEVEIESEDTDDPLPDTLDLIEVIIEALALSLPAYPRKDG
;
A
#
# COMPACT_ATOMS: atom_id res chain seq x y z
N MET A 1 8.23 -73.10 3.51
CA MET A 1 7.92 -72.07 4.53
C MET A 1 8.13 -70.71 3.89
N PRO A 2 7.10 -70.10 3.43
CA PRO A 2 7.25 -68.75 2.80
C PRO A 2 6.96 -67.68 3.86
N TYR A 3 7.91 -66.80 4.09
CA TYR A 3 7.68 -65.59 4.88
C TYR A 3 7.04 -64.53 3.99
N CYS A 4 5.81 -64.25 4.32
CA CYS A 4 4.98 -63.17 3.81
C CYS A 4 5.56 -61.85 4.30
N VAL A 5 6.07 -61.01 3.37
CA VAL A 5 6.39 -59.61 3.62
C VAL A 5 5.25 -58.81 3.04
N THR A 6 4.27 -58.50 3.89
CA THR A 6 3.11 -57.71 3.52
C THR A 6 3.31 -56.28 4.01
N ALA A 7 3.21 -55.35 3.05
CA ALA A 7 2.67 -54.01 3.17
C ALA A 7 3.40 -52.95 3.97
N LEU A 8 4.18 -52.15 3.27
CA LEU A 8 4.36 -50.77 3.53
C LEU A 8 3.77 -49.99 2.37
N THR A 9 2.44 -49.85 2.39
CA THR A 9 1.71 -49.01 1.46
C THR A 9 0.82 -48.13 2.33
N HIS A 10 1.30 -46.93 2.67
CA HIS A 10 0.54 -45.74 2.99
C HIS A 10 1.48 -44.60 3.39
N LEU A 11 2.35 -44.20 2.46
CA LEU A 11 2.79 -42.82 2.46
C LEU A 11 1.82 -42.06 1.53
N GLN A 12 0.75 -41.56 2.10
CA GLN A 12 -0.06 -40.56 1.44
C GLN A 12 0.78 -39.28 1.30
N PRO A 13 0.82 -38.69 0.08
CA PRO A 13 1.57 -37.48 -0.14
C PRO A 13 0.91 -36.33 0.62
N PHE A 14 1.73 -35.56 1.30
CA PHE A 14 1.40 -34.29 1.97
C PHE A 14 0.94 -33.19 0.98
N ALA A 15 0.21 -33.55 -0.06
CA ALA A 15 -0.19 -32.65 -1.13
C ALA A 15 -1.53 -31.90 -0.87
N ASP A 16 -2.27 -32.24 0.18
CA ASP A 16 -3.62 -31.69 0.41
C ASP A 16 -3.71 -30.58 1.48
N VAL A 17 -2.59 -30.09 2.01
CA VAL A 17 -2.62 -29.03 3.05
C VAL A 17 -2.47 -27.61 2.47
N ILE A 18 -2.31 -27.45 1.16
CA ILE A 18 -2.13 -26.12 0.54
C ILE A 18 -3.45 -25.56 -0.06
N GLN A 19 -4.58 -26.19 0.21
CA GLN A 19 -5.90 -25.70 -0.26
C GLN A 19 -6.60 -24.85 0.81
N GLY A 20 -5.98 -23.75 1.20
CA GLY A 20 -6.58 -22.87 2.20
C GLY A 20 -5.84 -21.56 2.41
N CYS A 21 -5.04 -21.10 1.46
CA CYS A 21 -4.67 -19.68 1.48
C CYS A 21 -5.95 -18.87 1.30
N PRO A 22 -6.36 -18.07 2.29
CA PRO A 22 -7.46 -17.15 2.07
C PRO A 22 -7.09 -16.33 0.82
N HIS A 23 -7.95 -16.39 -0.19
CA HIS A 23 -7.82 -15.54 -1.37
C HIS A 23 -7.76 -14.10 -0.88
N MET A 24 -6.56 -13.52 -0.88
CA MET A 24 -6.43 -12.09 -0.62
C MET A 24 -7.20 -11.39 -1.75
N PRO A 25 -8.17 -10.54 -1.41
CA PRO A 25 -8.89 -9.80 -2.42
C PRO A 25 -7.89 -9.01 -3.26
N ASP A 26 -8.03 -9.07 -4.58
CA ASP A 26 -7.19 -8.30 -5.49
C ASP A 26 -7.29 -6.83 -5.13
N LEU A 27 -6.15 -6.23 -4.78
CA LEU A 27 -6.09 -4.79 -4.50
C LEU A 27 -6.47 -4.02 -5.76
N PRO A 28 -7.24 -2.93 -5.64
CA PRO A 28 -7.42 -2.03 -6.75
C PRO A 28 -6.05 -1.52 -7.20
N THR A 29 -5.87 -1.31 -8.48
CA THR A 29 -4.63 -0.79 -9.06
C THR A 29 -4.92 0.46 -9.87
N HIS A 30 -4.01 1.43 -9.84
CA HIS A 30 -4.06 2.62 -10.68
C HIS A 30 -2.67 2.93 -11.23
N PRO A 31 -2.16 2.06 -12.14
CA PRO A 31 -0.81 2.19 -12.66
C PRO A 31 -0.72 3.36 -13.65
N ILE A 32 0.28 4.20 -13.48
CA ILE A 32 0.63 5.28 -14.39
C ILE A 32 2.04 5.04 -14.91
N ARG A 33 2.19 4.94 -16.22
CA ARG A 33 3.51 4.92 -16.86
C ARG A 33 4.02 6.34 -16.98
N LEU A 34 5.07 6.66 -16.26
CA LEU A 34 5.63 8.01 -16.25
C LEU A 34 6.18 8.43 -17.62
N ALA A 35 6.65 7.46 -18.42
CA ALA A 35 7.09 7.69 -19.80
C ALA A 35 5.99 8.18 -20.75
N ASP A 36 4.72 7.86 -20.46
CA ASP A 36 3.57 8.26 -21.28
C ASP A 36 3.07 9.66 -20.92
N LEU A 37 3.53 10.22 -19.81
CA LEU A 37 3.15 11.55 -19.36
C LEU A 37 3.96 12.63 -20.08
N ASN A 38 3.27 13.76 -20.33
CA ASN A 38 3.94 14.91 -20.90
C ASN A 38 4.81 15.62 -19.85
N ASN A 39 6.12 15.53 -20.00
CA ASN A 39 7.13 16.09 -19.09
C ASN A 39 7.11 17.64 -18.98
N ARG A 40 6.11 18.33 -19.52
CA ARG A 40 5.94 19.79 -19.46
C ARG A 40 4.65 20.21 -18.76
N LYS A 41 3.79 19.26 -18.37
CA LYS A 41 2.48 19.55 -17.80
C LYS A 41 2.23 18.72 -16.55
N ARG A 42 1.58 19.33 -15.58
CA ARG A 42 1.03 18.61 -14.42
C ARG A 42 -0.04 17.63 -14.88
N ALA A 43 0.01 16.42 -14.42
CA ALA A 43 -1.01 15.41 -14.63
C ALA A 43 -1.84 15.28 -13.34
N HIS A 44 -3.07 15.80 -13.36
CA HIS A 44 -3.98 15.70 -12.23
C HIS A 44 -4.64 14.33 -12.19
N PHE A 45 -4.85 13.82 -10.98
CA PHE A 45 -5.59 12.60 -10.73
C PHE A 45 -6.52 12.75 -9.53
N THR A 46 -7.60 12.00 -9.55
CA THR A 46 -8.52 11.85 -8.42
C THR A 46 -8.90 10.39 -8.34
N ILE A 47 -8.67 9.76 -7.21
CA ILE A 47 -8.93 8.34 -6.99
C ILE A 47 -9.88 8.19 -5.80
N GLU A 48 -11.00 7.56 -6.05
CA GLU A 48 -11.99 7.17 -5.05
C GLU A 48 -12.29 5.69 -5.25
N PRO A 49 -11.64 4.76 -4.50
CA PRO A 49 -11.90 3.35 -4.60
C PRO A 49 -13.38 3.04 -4.31
N ASP A 50 -13.95 2.13 -5.07
CA ASP A 50 -15.30 1.64 -4.86
C ASP A 50 -15.43 0.83 -3.56
N SER A 51 -16.59 0.25 -3.30
CA SER A 51 -16.84 -0.49 -2.06
C SER A 51 -15.95 -1.72 -1.93
N ASP A 52 -15.67 -2.40 -3.05
CA ASP A 52 -14.89 -3.64 -3.04
C ASP A 52 -13.39 -3.34 -2.96
N GLY A 53 -12.93 -2.29 -3.64
CA GLY A 53 -11.58 -1.75 -3.48
C GLY A 53 -11.30 -1.32 -2.04
N ARG A 54 -12.24 -0.62 -1.39
CA ARG A 54 -12.09 -0.26 0.04
C ARG A 54 -12.07 -1.46 0.98
N LYS A 55 -12.80 -2.54 0.67
CA LYS A 55 -12.73 -3.80 1.44
C LYS A 55 -11.37 -4.47 1.27
N ALA A 56 -10.84 -4.50 0.03
CA ALA A 56 -9.53 -5.05 -0.24
C ALA A 56 -8.43 -4.28 0.49
N ILE A 57 -8.49 -2.94 0.47
CA ILE A 57 -7.56 -2.08 1.21
C ILE A 57 -7.69 -2.31 2.72
N ALA A 58 -8.91 -2.44 3.25
CA ALA A 58 -9.13 -2.72 4.67
C ALA A 58 -8.50 -4.06 5.09
N ALA A 59 -8.63 -5.08 4.26
CA ALA A 59 -8.00 -6.38 4.49
C ALA A 59 -6.46 -6.31 4.44
N ALA A 60 -5.90 -5.55 3.50
CA ALA A 60 -4.46 -5.35 3.38
C ALA A 60 -3.84 -4.61 4.57
N LEU A 61 -4.60 -3.68 5.17
CA LEU A 61 -4.18 -2.88 6.33
C LEU A 61 -4.57 -3.50 7.68
N ASP A 62 -5.22 -4.67 7.67
CA ASP A 62 -5.72 -5.35 8.88
C ASP A 62 -6.60 -4.43 9.75
N VAL A 63 -7.48 -3.65 9.10
CA VAL A 63 -8.45 -2.79 9.77
C VAL A 63 -9.87 -3.31 9.55
N LEU A 64 -10.79 -2.96 10.46
CA LEU A 64 -12.17 -3.44 10.37
C LEU A 64 -12.88 -2.94 9.11
N GLN A 65 -12.66 -1.68 8.75
CA GLN A 65 -13.32 -1.09 7.59
C GLN A 65 -12.65 0.22 7.16
N VAL A 66 -12.54 0.43 5.83
CA VAL A 66 -12.28 1.73 5.22
C VAL A 66 -13.62 2.27 4.71
N LYS A 67 -14.22 3.21 5.46
CA LYS A 67 -15.56 3.77 5.15
C LYS A 67 -15.51 4.74 3.98
N LYS A 68 -14.47 5.59 3.96
CA LYS A 68 -14.23 6.58 2.89
C LYS A 68 -12.74 6.63 2.63
N LEU A 69 -12.39 6.80 1.36
CA LEU A 69 -11.03 7.04 0.92
C LEU A 69 -11.10 7.88 -0.36
N LYS A 70 -10.43 9.02 -0.35
CA LYS A 70 -10.27 9.89 -1.49
C LYS A 70 -8.81 10.34 -1.57
N PHE A 71 -8.25 10.27 -2.75
CA PHE A 71 -6.89 10.70 -3.06
C PHE A 71 -6.94 11.64 -4.24
N ASP A 72 -6.54 12.88 -4.03
CA ASP A 72 -6.61 13.96 -5.01
C ASP A 72 -5.27 14.67 -5.11
N GLY A 73 -4.74 14.83 -6.30
CA GLY A 73 -3.45 15.45 -6.45
C GLY A 73 -2.95 15.58 -7.88
N ALA A 74 -1.65 15.78 -8.00
CA ALA A 74 -0.99 15.93 -9.28
C ALA A 74 0.41 15.32 -9.28
N LEU A 75 0.79 14.74 -10.41
CA LEU A 75 2.15 14.44 -10.80
C LEU A 75 2.76 15.65 -11.49
N ILE A 76 3.85 16.17 -10.95
CA ILE A 76 4.52 17.38 -11.38
C ILE A 76 5.91 17.00 -11.89
N PRO A 77 6.24 17.32 -13.15
CA PRO A 77 7.61 17.15 -13.62
C PRO A 77 8.52 18.18 -12.93
N THR A 78 9.59 17.71 -12.28
CA THR A 78 10.54 18.58 -11.55
C THR A 78 11.88 18.73 -12.25
N GLY A 79 12.19 17.85 -13.22
CA GLY A 79 13.44 17.87 -13.95
C GLY A 79 13.30 17.33 -15.37
N ARG A 80 14.39 16.80 -15.92
CA ARG A 80 14.36 16.17 -17.24
C ARG A 80 13.57 14.87 -17.25
N ARG A 81 13.66 14.10 -16.16
CA ARG A 81 13.00 12.80 -15.98
C ARG A 81 12.40 12.64 -14.60
N ASP A 82 12.60 13.61 -13.71
CA ASP A 82 12.16 13.53 -12.32
C ASP A 82 10.71 13.97 -12.18
N TRP A 83 10.04 13.36 -11.23
CA TRP A 83 8.62 13.60 -10.97
C TRP A 83 8.39 13.80 -9.49
N ARG A 84 7.44 14.67 -9.15
CA ARG A 84 6.95 14.86 -7.80
C ARG A 84 5.45 14.59 -7.74
N ILE A 85 5.02 13.85 -6.72
CA ILE A 85 3.62 13.78 -6.30
C ILE A 85 3.38 14.89 -5.29
N GLU A 86 2.36 15.69 -5.53
CA GLU A 86 1.75 16.57 -4.54
C GLU A 86 0.27 16.22 -4.47
N ALA A 87 -0.17 15.66 -3.35
CA ALA A 87 -1.52 15.15 -3.21
C ALA A 87 -2.00 15.25 -1.77
N THR A 88 -3.30 15.28 -1.60
CA THR A 88 -3.97 15.15 -0.32
C THR A 88 -4.78 13.86 -0.30
N PHE A 89 -4.77 13.13 0.79
CA PHE A 89 -5.72 12.06 0.97
C PHE A 89 -6.57 12.26 2.21
N GLY A 90 -7.83 11.88 2.09
CA GLY A 90 -8.77 11.87 3.18
C GLY A 90 -9.36 10.48 3.36
N ALA A 91 -9.20 9.89 4.53
CA ALA A 91 -9.71 8.57 4.85
C ALA A 91 -10.57 8.60 6.12
N THR A 92 -11.56 7.72 6.17
CA THR A 92 -12.31 7.41 7.39
C THR A 92 -12.23 5.91 7.62
N VAL A 93 -11.52 5.51 8.68
CA VAL A 93 -11.18 4.12 8.97
C VAL A 93 -11.78 3.70 10.30
N ALA A 94 -12.25 2.47 10.40
CA ALA A 94 -12.65 1.84 11.64
C ALA A 94 -11.63 0.77 12.03
N GLN A 95 -11.05 0.91 13.22
CA GLN A 95 -10.11 -0.05 13.82
C GLN A 95 -10.71 -0.63 15.09
N ALA A 96 -10.26 -1.83 15.50
CA ALA A 96 -10.65 -2.38 16.79
C ALA A 96 -9.93 -1.65 17.94
N CYS A 97 -10.67 -1.25 18.96
CA CYS A 97 -10.08 -0.72 20.19
C CYS A 97 -9.15 -1.74 20.82
N VAL A 98 -7.93 -1.34 21.16
CA VAL A 98 -6.94 -2.27 21.75
C VAL A 98 -7.33 -2.81 23.14
N VAL A 99 -8.32 -2.21 23.79
CA VAL A 99 -8.79 -2.61 25.13
C VAL A 99 -10.13 -3.37 25.08
N THR A 100 -11.10 -2.82 24.34
CA THR A 100 -12.49 -3.34 24.36
C THR A 100 -12.87 -4.09 23.10
N LEU A 101 -12.04 -4.03 22.05
CA LEU A 101 -12.32 -4.54 20.70
C LEU A 101 -13.50 -3.85 19.99
N ASP A 102 -14.08 -2.84 20.60
CA ASP A 102 -15.13 -2.03 19.96
C ASP A 102 -14.56 -1.28 18.75
N PRO A 103 -15.37 -1.00 17.73
CA PRO A 103 -14.94 -0.24 16.58
C PRO A 103 -14.68 1.24 16.94
N VAL A 104 -13.48 1.72 16.70
CA VAL A 104 -13.07 3.12 16.80
C VAL A 104 -12.97 3.69 15.39
N THR A 105 -13.69 4.77 15.13
CA THR A 105 -13.66 5.43 13.81
C THR A 105 -12.75 6.64 13.88
N THR A 106 -11.72 6.66 13.04
CA THR A 106 -10.76 7.74 12.92
C THR A 106 -10.88 8.40 11.56
N ARG A 107 -10.86 9.74 11.53
CA ARG A 107 -10.72 10.53 10.31
C ARG A 107 -9.26 10.93 10.17
N ILE A 108 -8.71 10.70 8.97
CA ILE A 108 -7.33 11.01 8.60
C ILE A 108 -7.41 11.92 7.38
N ASP A 109 -6.73 13.05 7.44
CA ASP A 109 -6.55 13.98 6.34
C ASP A 109 -5.06 14.38 6.33
N GLU A 110 -4.33 13.98 5.29
CA GLU A 110 -2.88 14.12 5.19
C GLU A 110 -2.46 14.62 3.81
N ASP A 111 -1.38 15.38 3.79
CA ASP A 111 -0.73 15.83 2.57
C ASP A 111 0.47 14.93 2.26
N ILE A 112 0.57 14.49 1.02
CA ILE A 112 1.66 13.65 0.53
C ILE A 112 2.51 14.47 -0.43
N LYS A 113 3.80 14.54 -0.13
CA LYS A 113 4.82 15.03 -1.04
C LYS A 113 5.89 13.95 -1.17
N ARG A 114 6.13 13.49 -2.41
CA ARG A 114 7.14 12.48 -2.69
C ARG A 114 7.80 12.78 -4.02
N THR A 115 9.12 12.75 -4.05
CA THR A 115 9.90 13.01 -5.25
C THR A 115 10.48 11.71 -5.78
N TYR A 116 10.39 11.49 -7.09
CA TYR A 116 10.95 10.35 -7.79
C TYR A 116 12.09 10.82 -8.68
N LEU A 117 13.29 10.32 -8.41
CA LEU A 117 14.51 10.70 -9.12
C LEU A 117 14.91 9.63 -10.14
N SER A 118 15.14 10.06 -11.37
CA SER A 118 15.57 9.17 -12.46
C SER A 118 17.03 8.70 -12.32
N GLU A 119 17.87 9.51 -11.70
CA GLU A 119 19.25 9.19 -11.37
C GLU A 119 19.36 9.09 -9.84
N TRP A 120 19.18 7.87 -9.34
CA TRP A 120 19.37 7.57 -7.92
C TRP A 120 20.85 7.22 -7.69
N ASP A 121 21.60 8.16 -7.16
CA ASP A 121 22.99 7.90 -6.79
C ASP A 121 23.04 7.15 -5.45
N THR A 122 23.30 5.85 -5.53
CA THR A 122 23.56 4.99 -4.36
C THR A 122 25.00 5.12 -3.90
N SER A 123 25.60 6.31 -3.92
CA SER A 123 26.92 6.51 -3.36
C SER A 123 26.89 6.28 -1.85
N GLU A 124 27.27 5.07 -1.46
CA GLU A 124 27.57 4.72 -0.08
C GLU A 124 28.77 5.57 0.37
N GLY A 125 28.54 6.62 1.16
CA GLY A 125 29.69 7.19 1.82
C GLY A 125 29.69 8.63 2.30
N GLU A 126 28.65 9.40 2.21
CA GLU A 126 28.58 10.68 2.94
C GLU A 126 27.22 10.80 3.63
N GLU A 127 27.27 10.90 4.98
CA GLU A 127 26.12 11.36 5.77
C GLU A 127 25.82 12.80 5.35
N VAL A 128 24.96 12.95 4.34
CA VAL A 128 24.36 14.23 4.02
C VAL A 128 23.16 14.36 4.96
N GLU A 129 23.22 15.32 5.89
CA GLU A 129 22.03 15.73 6.62
C GLU A 129 20.97 16.17 5.60
N ILE A 130 20.02 15.28 5.35
CA ILE A 130 18.87 15.57 4.49
C ILE A 130 17.91 16.43 5.29
N GLU A 131 18.02 17.74 5.15
CA GLU A 131 17.05 18.72 5.69
C GLU A 131 15.75 18.80 4.86
N SER A 132 15.41 17.77 4.09
CA SER A 132 14.18 17.79 3.29
C SER A 132 13.11 16.91 3.92
N GLU A 133 11.96 17.49 4.23
CA GLU A 133 10.73 16.77 4.58
C GLU A 133 10.17 15.98 3.38
N ASP A 134 10.80 16.09 2.22
CA ASP A 134 10.44 15.39 1.00
C ASP A 134 11.12 14.02 0.98
N THR A 135 10.34 12.97 0.84
CA THR A 135 10.86 11.62 0.64
C THR A 135 11.28 11.45 -0.82
N ASP A 136 12.57 11.21 -1.04
CA ASP A 136 13.12 10.94 -2.35
C ASP A 136 13.18 9.43 -2.60
N ASP A 137 12.60 8.97 -3.70
CA ASP A 137 12.54 7.58 -4.11
C ASP A 137 13.13 7.38 -5.52
N PRO A 138 13.64 6.19 -5.83
CA PRO A 138 14.04 5.87 -7.21
C PRO A 138 12.81 5.88 -8.11
N LEU A 139 12.96 6.43 -9.32
CA LEU A 139 11.89 6.51 -10.30
C LEU A 139 11.50 5.13 -10.82
N PRO A 140 10.28 4.63 -10.59
CA PRO A 140 9.82 3.38 -11.17
C PRO A 140 9.37 3.58 -12.63
N ASP A 141 9.43 2.53 -13.45
CA ASP A 141 8.86 2.56 -14.81
C ASP A 141 7.35 2.79 -14.79
N THR A 142 6.68 2.20 -13.81
CA THR A 142 5.24 2.33 -13.60
C THR A 142 4.98 2.62 -12.12
N LEU A 143 4.27 3.70 -11.87
CA LEU A 143 3.89 4.12 -10.53
C LEU A 143 2.44 3.72 -10.28
N ASP A 144 2.17 2.93 -9.26
CA ASP A 144 0.80 2.64 -8.82
C ASP A 144 0.38 3.61 -7.71
N LEU A 145 -0.58 4.47 -8.02
CA LEU A 145 -1.07 5.46 -7.06
C LEU A 145 -1.85 4.83 -5.90
N ILE A 146 -2.37 3.61 -6.07
CA ILE A 146 -3.02 2.88 -4.97
C ILE A 146 -1.99 2.38 -3.96
N GLU A 147 -0.83 1.93 -4.40
CA GLU A 147 0.26 1.56 -3.48
C GLU A 147 0.71 2.75 -2.64
N VAL A 148 0.88 3.92 -3.27
CA VAL A 148 1.25 5.16 -2.57
C VAL A 148 0.25 5.52 -1.48
N ILE A 149 -1.07 5.43 -1.76
CA ILE A 149 -2.10 5.77 -0.77
C ILE A 149 -2.21 4.72 0.34
N ILE A 150 -2.02 3.44 0.04
CA ILE A 150 -2.02 2.37 1.05
C ILE A 150 -0.86 2.55 2.02
N GLU A 151 0.32 2.85 1.50
CA GLU A 151 1.51 3.11 2.32
C GLU A 151 1.31 4.33 3.21
N ALA A 152 0.88 5.46 2.64
CA ALA A 152 0.61 6.68 3.40
C ALA A 152 -0.47 6.46 4.47
N LEU A 153 -1.54 5.75 4.12
CA LEU A 153 -2.61 5.43 5.06
C LEU A 153 -2.10 4.51 6.19
N ALA A 154 -1.27 3.51 5.88
CA ALA A 154 -0.66 2.63 6.88
C ALA A 154 0.17 3.40 7.91
N LEU A 155 0.94 4.40 7.46
CA LEU A 155 1.77 5.25 8.33
C LEU A 155 0.93 6.23 9.18
N SER A 156 -0.21 6.68 8.67
CA SER A 156 -1.08 7.65 9.36
C SER A 156 -2.10 6.99 10.30
N LEU A 157 -2.24 5.67 10.26
CA LEU A 157 -3.16 4.95 11.16
C LEU A 157 -2.68 5.00 12.61
N PRO A 158 -3.58 5.28 13.58
CA PRO A 158 -3.25 5.15 15.00
C PRO A 158 -2.78 3.73 15.34
N ALA A 159 -1.56 3.61 15.91
CA ALA A 159 -1.01 2.32 16.33
C ALA A 159 -1.80 1.70 17.50
N TYR A 160 -2.45 2.53 18.33
CA TYR A 160 -3.20 2.11 19.51
C TYR A 160 -4.57 2.81 19.55
N PRO A 161 -5.52 2.40 18.70
CA PRO A 161 -6.85 3.01 18.70
C PRO A 161 -7.57 2.72 20.01
N ARG A 162 -8.08 3.78 20.66
CA ARG A 162 -8.84 3.68 21.92
C ARG A 162 -10.17 4.40 21.77
N LYS A 163 -11.20 3.80 22.31
CA LYS A 163 -12.50 4.44 22.44
C LYS A 163 -12.46 5.38 23.64
N ASP A 164 -12.89 6.62 23.43
CA ASP A 164 -13.10 7.55 24.54
C ASP A 164 -14.18 6.98 25.47
N GLY A 165 -13.86 6.97 26.75
CA GLY A 165 -14.72 6.41 27.80
C GLY A 165 -15.91 7.30 28.15
#